data_8ba20a31239cbcf8df8fdbcaa6591f63
#
_entry.id   8ba20a31239cbcf8df8fdbcaa6591f63
#
_cell.length_a   1.000
_cell.length_b   1.000
_cell.length_c   1.000
_cell.angle_alpha   90.00
_cell.angle_beta   90.00
_cell.angle_gamma   90.00
#
_symmetry.space_group_name_H-M   'P 1'
#
loop_
_entity.id
_entity.type
_entity.pdbx_description
1 polymer ?
#
loop_
_entity_poly.entity_id
_entity_poly.type
_entity_poly.pdbx_seq_one_letter_code
_entity_poly.pdbx_strand_id
1 'polypeptide(L)'
;ATMLFAPYLIFAWLNSRIWTKKHPEDSQILKIENTTIFLGRIPTRSTTQKYQAVFDCVAELPVNSKNSYFQYSSLDLIPLQADQLQRAVEVFNQLMAAASSQSTQQHVLIYCALGYSRSSAILCAWLMQQQHATQVNEAIQIVQSARPWVRLNDVQIKNLNTYQLKLKGSAS
;
A
#
# COMPACT_ATOMS: atom_id res chain seq x y z
N ALA A 1 -21.35 -14.66 -8.87
CA ALA A 1 -20.39 -14.87 -7.76
C ALA A 1 -20.49 -13.74 -6.71
N THR A 2 -20.60 -12.47 -7.09
CA THR A 2 -20.59 -11.30 -6.17
C THR A 2 -21.77 -11.28 -5.20
N MET A 3 -22.96 -11.76 -5.58
CA MET A 3 -24.11 -11.80 -4.67
C MET A 3 -23.95 -12.80 -3.51
N LEU A 4 -23.24 -13.91 -3.71
CA LEU A 4 -23.04 -14.94 -2.69
C LEU A 4 -22.11 -14.46 -1.56
N PHE A 5 -21.17 -13.57 -1.88
CA PHE A 5 -20.21 -13.02 -0.94
C PHE A 5 -20.59 -11.64 -0.38
N ALA A 6 -21.75 -11.10 -0.79
CA ALA A 6 -22.20 -9.77 -0.35
C ALA A 6 -22.21 -9.58 1.18
N PRO A 7 -22.70 -10.55 2.00
CA PRO A 7 -22.67 -10.42 3.46
C PRO A 7 -21.24 -10.31 4.01
N TYR A 8 -20.30 -11.10 3.49
CA TYR A 8 -18.91 -11.06 3.90
C TYR A 8 -18.26 -9.72 3.53
N LEU A 9 -18.51 -9.22 2.32
CA LEU A 9 -17.96 -7.95 1.84
C LEU A 9 -18.47 -6.77 2.67
N ILE A 10 -19.77 -6.76 3.01
CA ILE A 10 -20.37 -5.74 3.89
C ILE A 10 -19.76 -5.81 5.27
N PHE A 11 -19.60 -7.01 5.83
CA PHE A 11 -18.98 -7.21 7.13
C PHE A 11 -17.53 -6.75 7.15
N ALA A 12 -16.73 -7.10 6.14
CA ALA A 12 -15.35 -6.67 6.00
C ALA A 12 -15.25 -5.13 5.90
N TRP A 13 -16.16 -4.49 5.16
CA TRP A 13 -16.22 -3.03 5.06
C TRP A 13 -16.59 -2.38 6.40
N LEU A 14 -17.66 -2.85 7.06
CA LEU A 14 -18.07 -2.35 8.38
C LEU A 14 -16.97 -2.55 9.42
N ASN A 15 -16.36 -3.73 9.45
CA ASN A 15 -15.25 -4.04 10.34
C ASN A 15 -14.07 -3.08 10.11
N SER A 16 -13.72 -2.81 8.85
CA SER A 16 -12.67 -1.84 8.53
C SER A 16 -12.97 -0.45 9.09
N ARG A 17 -14.24 -0.01 9.08
CA ARG A 17 -14.67 1.29 9.61
C ARG A 17 -14.62 1.33 11.14
N ILE A 18 -15.04 0.26 11.81
CA ILE A 18 -14.99 0.15 13.27
C ILE A 18 -13.54 0.20 13.77
N TRP A 19 -12.66 -0.64 13.20
CA TRP A 19 -11.26 -0.72 13.61
C TRP A 19 -10.47 0.55 13.32
N THR A 20 -10.80 1.27 12.26
CA THR A 20 -10.10 2.52 11.89
C THR A 20 -10.83 3.78 12.35
N LYS A 21 -11.85 3.65 13.23
CA LYS A 21 -12.62 4.80 13.73
C LYS A 21 -11.75 5.86 14.41
N LYS A 22 -10.69 5.43 15.10
CA LYS A 22 -9.74 6.31 15.80
C LYS A 22 -8.71 6.96 14.85
N HIS A 23 -8.53 6.40 13.65
CA HIS A 23 -7.49 6.79 12.69
C HIS A 23 -8.07 6.77 11.26
N PRO A 24 -9.08 7.61 10.97
CA PRO A 24 -9.78 7.59 9.69
C PRO A 24 -8.99 8.25 8.55
N GLU A 25 -8.00 9.07 8.89
CA GLU A 25 -7.19 9.86 7.96
C GLU A 25 -6.14 9.01 7.26
N ASP A 26 -5.80 9.43 6.05
CA ASP A 26 -4.66 8.90 5.31
C ASP A 26 -3.39 9.64 5.76
N SER A 27 -2.29 8.91 5.93
CA SER A 27 -1.02 9.47 6.42
C SER A 27 -0.09 9.75 5.25
N GLN A 28 0.46 10.96 5.15
CA GLN A 28 1.51 11.28 4.21
C GLN A 28 2.81 10.60 4.64
N ILE A 29 3.36 9.76 3.76
CA ILE A 29 4.58 8.98 4.06
C ILE A 29 5.82 9.67 3.51
N LEU A 30 5.78 10.05 2.23
CA LEU A 30 6.93 10.59 1.53
C LEU A 30 6.47 11.56 0.44
N LYS A 31 7.28 12.58 0.20
CA LYS A 31 7.15 13.47 -0.96
C LYS A 31 8.41 13.37 -1.79
N ILE A 32 8.25 13.09 -3.10
CA ILE A 32 9.32 13.01 -4.08
C ILE A 32 8.95 13.95 -5.21
N GLU A 33 9.73 15.00 -5.41
CA GLU A 33 9.47 16.02 -6.43
C GLU A 33 8.02 16.54 -6.37
N ASN A 34 7.25 16.30 -7.44
CA ASN A 34 5.84 16.68 -7.54
C ASN A 34 4.86 15.61 -7.04
N THR A 35 5.33 14.46 -6.56
CA THR A 35 4.48 13.34 -6.14
C THR A 35 4.54 13.14 -4.63
N THR A 36 3.37 13.10 -3.98
CA THR A 36 3.22 12.81 -2.55
C THR A 36 2.49 11.49 -2.37
N ILE A 37 3.09 10.59 -1.60
CA ILE A 37 2.58 9.25 -1.31
C ILE A 37 1.84 9.26 0.02
N PHE A 38 0.61 8.78 0.02
CA PHE A 38 -0.24 8.59 1.19
C PHE A 38 -0.51 7.11 1.42
N LEU A 39 -0.53 6.71 2.68
CA LEU A 39 -0.92 5.38 3.14
C LEU A 39 -2.24 5.47 3.89
N GLY A 40 -3.23 4.68 3.46
CA GLY A 40 -4.57 4.75 4.03
C GLY A 40 -5.29 3.41 4.14
N ARG A 41 -6.53 3.50 4.65
CA ARG A 41 -7.52 2.41 4.64
C ARG A 41 -8.32 2.42 3.35
N ILE A 42 -9.17 1.41 3.13
CA ILE A 42 -10.14 1.43 2.01
C ILE A 42 -10.84 2.81 1.95
N PRO A 43 -10.63 3.57 0.88
CA PRO A 43 -11.21 4.90 0.74
C PRO A 43 -12.72 4.82 0.44
N THR A 44 -13.42 5.92 0.71
CA THR A 44 -14.74 6.14 0.12
C THR A 44 -14.59 6.72 -1.29
N ARG A 45 -15.65 6.69 -2.08
CA ARG A 45 -15.66 7.32 -3.41
C ARG A 45 -15.29 8.81 -3.37
N SER A 46 -15.72 9.52 -2.31
CA SER A 46 -15.35 10.93 -2.11
C SER A 46 -13.88 11.09 -1.71
N THR A 47 -13.33 10.16 -0.94
CA THR A 47 -11.92 10.19 -0.55
C THR A 47 -11.01 9.97 -1.75
N THR A 48 -11.35 9.04 -2.67
CA THR A 48 -10.54 8.78 -3.87
C THR A 48 -10.37 10.00 -4.77
N GLN A 49 -11.34 10.92 -4.78
CA GLN A 49 -11.27 12.15 -5.58
C GLN A 49 -10.13 13.10 -5.18
N LYS A 50 -9.57 12.93 -3.98
CA LYS A 50 -8.41 13.71 -3.48
C LYS A 50 -7.09 13.26 -4.08
N TYR A 51 -7.05 12.08 -4.71
CA TYR A 51 -5.84 11.45 -5.23
C TYR A 51 -5.91 11.34 -6.74
N GLN A 52 -4.82 11.65 -7.43
CA GLN A 52 -4.70 11.51 -8.88
C GLN A 52 -4.53 10.03 -9.27
N ALA A 53 -3.90 9.25 -8.41
CA ALA A 53 -3.75 7.81 -8.61
C ALA A 53 -3.96 7.03 -7.31
N VAL A 54 -4.49 5.82 -7.42
CA VAL A 54 -4.70 4.92 -6.28
C VAL A 54 -4.14 3.54 -6.54
N PHE A 55 -3.46 2.99 -5.54
CA PHE A 55 -2.93 1.63 -5.54
C PHE A 55 -3.72 0.78 -4.55
N ASP A 56 -4.49 -0.16 -5.08
CA ASP A 56 -5.37 -1.04 -4.32
C ASP A 56 -4.69 -2.36 -4.00
N CYS A 57 -4.51 -2.64 -2.71
CA CYS A 57 -3.96 -3.92 -2.23
C CYS A 57 -5.05 -4.91 -1.78
N VAL A 58 -6.33 -4.60 -2.00
CA VAL A 58 -7.46 -5.39 -1.49
C VAL A 58 -7.98 -6.32 -2.58
N ALA A 59 -8.15 -7.60 -2.25
CA ALA A 59 -8.81 -8.54 -3.14
C ALA A 59 -10.35 -8.52 -2.98
N GLU A 60 -10.81 -8.08 -1.80
CA GLU A 60 -12.19 -8.28 -1.36
C GLU A 60 -13.17 -7.18 -1.85
N LEU A 61 -12.69 -5.94 -1.97
CA LEU A 61 -13.56 -4.78 -2.19
C LEU A 61 -12.95 -3.84 -3.24
N PRO A 62 -13.22 -4.03 -4.53
CA PRO A 62 -12.76 -3.10 -5.55
C PRO A 62 -13.42 -1.73 -5.34
N VAL A 63 -12.62 -0.68 -5.30
CA VAL A 63 -13.10 0.70 -5.24
C VAL A 63 -13.23 1.23 -6.67
N ASN A 64 -14.44 1.65 -7.04
CA ASN A 64 -14.65 2.28 -8.33
C ASN A 64 -14.09 3.71 -8.29
N SER A 65 -12.87 3.90 -8.78
CA SER A 65 -12.20 5.18 -8.91
C SER A 65 -12.28 5.68 -10.35
N LYS A 66 -12.52 6.99 -10.54
CA LYS A 66 -12.40 7.66 -11.84
C LYS A 66 -10.96 8.05 -12.18
N ASN A 67 -10.07 7.94 -11.21
CA ASN A 67 -8.65 8.31 -11.29
C ASN A 67 -7.82 7.12 -11.78
N SER A 68 -6.56 7.32 -12.07
CA SER A 68 -5.65 6.22 -12.40
C SER A 68 -5.67 5.15 -11.30
N TYR A 69 -6.12 3.94 -11.66
CA TYR A 69 -6.34 2.85 -10.72
C TYR A 69 -5.41 1.69 -11.04
N PHE A 70 -4.57 1.34 -10.08
CA PHE A 70 -3.66 0.21 -10.14
C PHE A 70 -4.02 -0.75 -9.02
N GLN A 71 -3.98 -2.03 -9.31
CA GLN A 71 -4.34 -3.06 -8.33
C GLN A 71 -3.29 -4.15 -8.24
N TYR A 72 -2.93 -4.49 -7.01
CA TYR A 72 -2.23 -5.73 -6.69
C TYR A 72 -2.98 -6.44 -5.56
N SER A 73 -3.93 -7.26 -5.94
CA SER A 73 -4.83 -7.94 -5.00
C SER A 73 -4.09 -8.91 -4.10
N SER A 74 -4.22 -8.74 -2.81
CA SER A 74 -3.71 -9.66 -1.79
C SER A 74 -4.81 -10.02 -0.81
N LEU A 75 -4.86 -11.29 -0.45
CA LEU A 75 -5.82 -11.78 0.57
C LEU A 75 -5.40 -11.29 1.96
N ASP A 76 -6.40 -11.03 2.79
CA ASP A 76 -6.15 -10.73 4.20
C ASP A 76 -5.56 -11.96 4.91
N LEU A 77 -4.76 -11.72 5.93
CA LEU A 77 -4.09 -12.75 6.73
C LEU A 77 -3.04 -13.61 5.99
N ILE A 78 -2.85 -13.44 4.68
CA ILE A 78 -1.82 -14.15 3.91
C ILE A 78 -0.68 -13.17 3.58
N PRO A 79 0.48 -13.26 4.25
CA PRO A 79 1.62 -12.40 3.99
C PRO A 79 2.18 -12.63 2.57
N LEU A 80 2.43 -11.55 1.85
CA LEU A 80 3.07 -11.61 0.54
C LEU A 80 4.50 -12.17 0.66
N GLN A 81 4.81 -13.17 -0.15
CA GLN A 81 6.15 -13.71 -0.31
C GLN A 81 7.06 -12.71 -1.04
N ALA A 82 8.38 -12.91 -0.98
CA ALA A 82 9.35 -11.98 -1.60
C ALA A 82 9.10 -11.76 -3.11
N ASP A 83 8.75 -12.80 -3.86
CA ASP A 83 8.41 -12.67 -5.30
C ASP A 83 7.10 -11.92 -5.54
N GLN A 84 6.15 -12.06 -4.63
CA GLN A 84 4.90 -11.32 -4.68
C GLN A 84 5.11 -9.84 -4.33
N LEU A 85 5.98 -9.55 -3.35
CA LEU A 85 6.41 -8.18 -3.02
C LEU A 85 7.09 -7.54 -4.23
N GLN A 86 7.98 -8.26 -4.91
CA GLN A 86 8.64 -7.76 -6.11
C GLN A 86 7.62 -7.37 -7.19
N ARG A 87 6.68 -8.26 -7.53
CA ARG A 87 5.62 -7.96 -8.51
C ARG A 87 4.72 -6.79 -8.07
N ALA A 88 4.39 -6.71 -6.79
CA ALA A 88 3.59 -5.60 -6.27
C ALA A 88 4.32 -4.27 -6.40
N VAL A 89 5.62 -4.26 -6.12
CA VAL A 89 6.49 -3.08 -6.27
C VAL A 89 6.63 -2.69 -7.74
N GLU A 90 6.73 -3.64 -8.67
CA GLU A 90 6.76 -3.37 -10.11
C GLU A 90 5.49 -2.64 -10.58
N VAL A 91 4.30 -3.09 -10.13
CA VAL A 91 3.03 -2.42 -10.44
C VAL A 91 2.97 -1.04 -9.77
N PHE A 92 3.49 -0.91 -8.55
CA PHE A 92 3.55 0.39 -7.88
C PHE A 92 4.51 1.36 -8.57
N ASN A 93 5.65 0.88 -9.12
CA ASN A 93 6.55 1.68 -9.94
C ASN A 93 5.87 2.22 -11.21
N GLN A 94 5.02 1.40 -11.87
CA GLN A 94 4.26 1.86 -13.03
C GLN A 94 3.31 3.01 -12.66
N LEU A 95 2.63 2.92 -11.51
CA LEU A 95 1.81 4.00 -10.99
C LEU A 95 2.63 5.25 -10.71
N MET A 96 3.77 5.10 -10.04
CA MET A 96 4.66 6.22 -9.69
C MET A 96 5.22 6.90 -10.94
N ALA A 97 5.63 6.13 -11.96
CA ALA A 97 6.08 6.67 -13.22
C ALA A 97 4.97 7.46 -13.94
N ALA A 98 3.74 6.94 -13.96
CA ALA A 98 2.59 7.63 -14.53
C ALA A 98 2.25 8.93 -13.77
N ALA A 99 2.38 8.94 -12.45
CA ALA A 99 2.18 10.14 -11.64
C ALA A 99 3.29 11.16 -11.86
N SER A 100 4.56 10.76 -11.83
CA SER A 100 5.70 11.65 -11.97
C SER A 100 5.82 12.30 -13.37
N SER A 101 5.23 11.69 -14.40
CA SER A 101 5.20 12.26 -15.75
C SER A 101 4.30 13.50 -15.88
N GLN A 102 3.47 13.78 -14.88
CA GLN A 102 2.60 14.95 -14.86
C GLN A 102 3.34 16.19 -14.35
N SER A 103 3.08 17.34 -14.94
CA SER A 103 3.68 18.62 -14.52
C SER A 103 3.08 19.22 -13.25
N THR A 104 1.93 18.72 -12.82
CA THR A 104 1.20 19.20 -11.63
C THR A 104 1.49 18.33 -10.41
N GLN A 105 1.24 18.89 -9.21
CA GLN A 105 1.32 18.15 -7.96
C GLN A 105 0.43 16.90 -8.02
N GLN A 106 1.01 15.74 -7.73
CA GLN A 106 0.32 14.46 -7.72
C GLN A 106 0.21 13.91 -6.29
N HIS A 107 -0.97 13.44 -5.92
CA HIS A 107 -1.20 12.72 -4.69
C HIS A 107 -1.55 11.27 -5.04
N VAL A 108 -0.78 10.35 -4.51
CA VAL A 108 -0.91 8.91 -4.73
C VAL A 108 -1.32 8.25 -3.41
N LEU A 109 -2.41 7.49 -3.42
CA LEU A 109 -2.85 6.71 -2.28
C LEU A 109 -2.51 5.23 -2.48
N ILE A 110 -1.76 4.64 -1.56
CA ILE A 110 -1.65 3.19 -1.42
C ILE A 110 -2.51 2.76 -0.22
N TYR A 111 -3.36 1.75 -0.39
CA TYR A 111 -4.26 1.32 0.67
C TYR A 111 -4.49 -0.20 0.71
N CYS A 112 -4.82 -0.70 1.88
CA CYS A 112 -5.43 -2.00 2.09
C CYS A 112 -6.67 -1.85 3.00
N ALA A 113 -7.23 -2.91 3.52
CA ALA A 113 -8.45 -2.82 4.33
C ALA A 113 -8.34 -1.80 5.47
N LEU A 114 -7.27 -1.84 6.25
CA LEU A 114 -7.05 -0.97 7.40
C LEU A 114 -5.89 0.03 7.19
N GLY A 115 -5.02 -0.21 6.22
CA GLY A 115 -3.78 0.56 6.03
C GLY A 115 -2.74 0.28 7.12
N TYR A 116 -2.72 -0.95 7.66
CA TYR A 116 -1.82 -1.33 8.76
C TYR A 116 -0.76 -2.35 8.38
N SER A 117 -1.01 -3.19 7.38
CA SER A 117 -0.18 -4.37 7.15
C SER A 117 0.15 -4.58 5.66
N ARG A 118 -0.78 -5.00 4.81
CA ARG A 118 -0.54 -5.37 3.41
C ARG A 118 0.08 -4.24 2.59
N SER A 119 -0.58 -3.08 2.55
CA SER A 119 -0.10 -1.89 1.85
C SER A 119 1.20 -1.35 2.47
N SER A 120 1.35 -1.47 3.79
CA SER A 120 2.58 -1.08 4.49
C SER A 120 3.77 -1.97 4.12
N ALA A 121 3.57 -3.29 3.98
CA ALA A 121 4.63 -4.21 3.56
C ALA A 121 5.09 -3.91 2.12
N ILE A 122 4.16 -3.67 1.20
CA ILE A 122 4.50 -3.27 -0.18
C ILE A 122 5.26 -1.94 -0.19
N LEU A 123 4.81 -0.97 0.60
CA LEU A 123 5.47 0.33 0.68
C LEU A 123 6.88 0.23 1.29
N CYS A 124 7.09 -0.61 2.32
CA CYS A 124 8.43 -0.88 2.85
C CYS A 124 9.34 -1.52 1.80
N ALA A 125 8.84 -2.49 1.03
CA ALA A 125 9.59 -3.11 -0.05
C ALA A 125 9.98 -2.08 -1.13
N TRP A 126 9.06 -1.20 -1.49
CA TRP A 126 9.30 -0.13 -2.46
C TRP A 126 10.32 0.89 -1.95
N LEU A 127 10.23 1.33 -0.68
CA LEU A 127 11.21 2.24 -0.08
C LEU A 127 12.63 1.68 -0.14
N MET A 128 12.79 0.37 0.07
CA MET A 128 14.09 -0.30 -0.05
C MET A 128 14.57 -0.35 -1.50
N GLN A 129 13.68 -0.67 -2.46
CA GLN A 129 14.06 -0.71 -3.87
C GLN A 129 14.48 0.67 -4.40
N GLN A 130 13.81 1.73 -3.96
CA GLN A 130 14.13 3.13 -4.35
C GLN A 130 15.27 3.74 -3.51
N GLN A 131 15.92 2.94 -2.66
CA GLN A 131 17.03 3.37 -1.79
C GLN A 131 16.66 4.49 -0.79
N HIS A 132 15.37 4.69 -0.50
CA HIS A 132 14.92 5.54 0.60
C HIS A 132 15.12 4.88 1.97
N ALA A 133 15.34 3.58 2.00
CA ALA A 133 15.74 2.79 3.15
C ALA A 133 16.75 1.72 2.74
N THR A 134 17.78 1.51 3.55
CA THR A 134 18.82 0.51 3.30
C THR A 134 18.51 -0.84 3.94
N GLN A 135 17.63 -0.84 4.94
CA GLN A 135 17.26 -2.01 5.72
C GLN A 135 15.75 -2.05 6.00
N VAL A 136 15.24 -3.26 6.26
CA VAL A 136 13.83 -3.51 6.57
C VAL A 136 13.35 -2.66 7.76
N ASN A 137 14.14 -2.61 8.84
CA ASN A 137 13.77 -1.85 10.03
C ASN A 137 13.68 -0.34 9.74
N GLU A 138 14.56 0.19 8.92
CA GLU A 138 14.55 1.59 8.49
C GLU A 138 13.27 1.90 7.69
N ALA A 139 12.93 1.04 6.71
CA ALA A 139 11.70 1.17 5.95
C ALA A 139 10.44 1.15 6.84
N ILE A 140 10.41 0.26 7.83
CA ILE A 140 9.33 0.18 8.81
C ILE A 140 9.26 1.46 9.65
N GLN A 141 10.38 1.98 10.12
CA GLN A 141 10.44 3.21 10.90
C GLN A 141 9.94 4.43 10.11
N ILE A 142 10.30 4.56 8.82
CA ILE A 142 9.78 5.62 7.95
C ILE A 142 8.26 5.56 7.90
N VAL A 143 7.69 4.38 7.67
CA VAL A 143 6.24 4.22 7.58
C VAL A 143 5.57 4.46 8.94
N GLN A 144 6.14 3.94 10.03
CA GLN A 144 5.59 4.09 11.38
C GLN A 144 5.70 5.51 11.93
N SER A 145 6.70 6.28 11.54
CA SER A 145 6.80 7.70 11.96
C SER A 145 5.62 8.52 11.48
N ALA A 146 5.10 8.22 10.28
CA ALA A 146 3.92 8.88 9.73
C ALA A 146 2.60 8.20 10.12
N ARG A 147 2.63 6.88 10.38
CA ARG A 147 1.46 6.07 10.72
C ARG A 147 1.77 5.09 11.86
N PRO A 148 1.75 5.54 13.13
CA PRO A 148 2.26 4.76 14.29
C PRO A 148 1.55 3.43 14.57
N TRP A 149 0.35 3.23 14.03
CA TRP A 149 -0.45 2.01 14.18
C TRP A 149 -0.18 0.94 13.13
N VAL A 150 0.75 1.17 12.20
CA VAL A 150 1.24 0.13 11.28
C VAL A 150 1.85 -1.01 12.08
N ARG A 151 1.44 -2.24 11.75
CA ARG A 151 1.93 -3.48 12.37
C ARG A 151 2.21 -4.51 11.29
N LEU A 152 3.45 -4.91 11.19
CA LEU A 152 3.88 -6.04 10.37
C LEU A 152 4.16 -7.22 11.32
N ASN A 153 3.67 -8.40 10.97
CA ASN A 153 3.95 -9.61 11.71
C ASN A 153 5.33 -10.19 11.32
N ASP A 154 5.83 -11.15 12.10
CA ASP A 154 7.15 -11.75 11.90
C ASP A 154 7.32 -12.38 10.51
N VAL A 155 6.26 -12.96 9.96
CA VAL A 155 6.30 -13.55 8.61
C VAL A 155 6.47 -12.47 7.54
N GLN A 156 5.79 -11.34 7.67
CA GLN A 156 5.96 -10.20 6.76
C GLN A 156 7.36 -9.61 6.85
N ILE A 157 7.89 -9.46 8.07
CA ILE A 157 9.27 -8.98 8.29
C ILE A 157 10.27 -9.96 7.68
N LYS A 158 10.09 -11.27 7.87
CA LYS A 158 10.92 -12.31 7.25
C LYS A 158 10.88 -12.21 5.71
N ASN A 159 9.70 -12.03 5.13
CA ASN A 159 9.55 -11.93 3.67
C ASN A 159 10.17 -10.65 3.11
N LEU A 160 10.11 -9.52 3.85
CA LEU A 160 10.81 -8.29 3.51
C LEU A 160 12.34 -8.47 3.57
N ASN A 161 12.87 -9.18 4.58
CA ASN A 161 14.30 -9.51 4.65
C ASN A 161 14.73 -10.37 3.45
N THR A 162 13.93 -11.36 3.07
CA THR A 162 14.20 -12.18 1.88
C THR A 162 14.17 -11.34 0.60
N TYR A 163 13.23 -10.41 0.48
CA TYR A 163 13.18 -9.46 -0.62
C TYR A 163 14.41 -8.55 -0.68
N GLN A 164 14.85 -8.02 0.46
CA GLN A 164 16.07 -7.20 0.55
C GLN A 164 17.32 -7.96 0.08
N LEU A 165 17.46 -9.24 0.44
CA LEU A 165 18.57 -10.07 -0.03
C LEU A 165 18.57 -10.22 -1.56
N LYS A 166 17.39 -10.38 -2.17
CA LYS A 166 17.26 -10.44 -3.64
C LYS A 166 17.67 -9.12 -4.30
N LEU A 167 17.27 -7.97 -3.73
CA LEU A 167 17.70 -6.66 -4.26
C LEU A 167 19.22 -6.54 -4.28
N LYS A 168 19.91 -6.98 -3.22
CA LYS A 168 21.38 -6.94 -3.13
C LYS A 168 22.04 -7.89 -4.13
N GLY A 169 21.48 -9.09 -4.31
CA GLY A 169 22.00 -10.07 -5.27
C GLY A 169 21.79 -9.69 -6.75
N SER A 170 20.80 -8.85 -7.03
CA SER A 170 20.54 -8.35 -8.39
C SER A 170 21.39 -7.12 -8.76
N ALA A 171 22.07 -6.51 -7.79
CA ALA A 171 22.92 -5.33 -7.97
C ALA A 171 24.42 -5.68 -8.11
N SER A 172 24.75 -6.99 -8.00
CA SER A 172 26.11 -7.55 -8.20
C SER A 172 26.26 -8.12 -9.58
#